data_d92d187e4f71c0ca16aa0a4910ad253d
#
_entry.id   d92d187e4f71c0ca16aa0a4910ad253d
#
_cell.length_a   1.000
_cell.length_b   1.000
_cell.length_c   1.000
_cell.angle_alpha   90.00
_cell.angle_beta   90.00
_cell.angle_gamma   90.00
#
_symmetry.space_group_name_H-M   'P 1'
#
loop_
_entity.id
_entity.type
_entity.pdbx_description
1 polymer ?
#
loop_
_entity_poly.entity_id
_entity_poly.type
_entity_poly.pdbx_seq_one_letter_code
_entity_poly.pdbx_strand_id
1 'polypeptide(L)'
;MSVTFRPCVLIPCYNHGAMMAKVLARLAPNGLPCFVVDDGSEESTRQTLEALAAQNSHVTLIRLPENAGKGAAVIHGLEACSRAGFTHVVQVDADGQHAIEDIPALLALAARHPTALISGQPIYDESIPRSRLYGRWITHVWVWIETLSLQLK
;
A
#
# COMPACT_ATOMS: atom_id res chain seq x y z
N MET A 1 -1.09 -27.40 -9.44
CA MET A 1 -1.18 -27.15 -7.99
C MET A 1 -1.89 -25.84 -7.78
N SER A 2 -3.04 -25.84 -7.09
CA SER A 2 -3.74 -24.58 -6.80
C SER A 2 -2.94 -23.83 -5.74
N VAL A 3 -2.46 -22.65 -6.07
CA VAL A 3 -1.80 -21.76 -5.10
C VAL A 3 -2.87 -21.34 -4.08
N THR A 4 -2.64 -21.65 -2.80
CA THR A 4 -3.56 -21.25 -1.73
C THR A 4 -3.59 -19.73 -1.64
N PHE A 5 -4.77 -19.12 -1.71
CA PHE A 5 -4.95 -17.66 -1.61
C PHE A 5 -4.62 -17.20 -0.18
N ARG A 6 -3.50 -16.50 -0.01
CA ARG A 6 -2.99 -15.98 1.28
C ARG A 6 -2.66 -14.50 1.14
N PRO A 7 -3.63 -13.61 1.36
CA PRO A 7 -3.42 -12.17 1.25
C PRO A 7 -2.79 -11.58 2.50
N CYS A 8 -2.07 -10.47 2.33
CA CYS A 8 -1.61 -9.58 3.39
C CYS A 8 -1.67 -8.11 2.94
N VAL A 9 -1.46 -7.20 3.87
CA VAL A 9 -1.36 -5.75 3.60
C VAL A 9 0.10 -5.33 3.66
N LEU A 10 0.49 -4.42 2.79
CA LEU A 10 1.79 -3.76 2.76
C LEU A 10 1.63 -2.25 2.86
N ILE A 11 2.32 -1.63 3.82
CA ILE A 11 2.25 -0.19 4.09
C ILE A 11 3.67 0.39 4.06
N PRO A 12 4.09 1.02 2.95
CA PRO A 12 5.33 1.81 2.95
C PRO A 12 5.10 3.10 3.76
N CYS A 13 6.03 3.40 4.65
CA CYS A 13 5.94 4.54 5.57
C CYS A 13 7.25 5.32 5.60
N TYR A 14 7.15 6.64 5.40
CA TYR A 14 8.25 7.58 5.63
C TYR A 14 7.70 8.81 6.34
N ASN A 15 8.10 9.02 7.60
CA ASN A 15 7.70 10.16 8.45
C ASN A 15 6.18 10.35 8.63
N HIS A 16 5.39 9.25 8.55
CA HIS A 16 3.93 9.26 8.73
C HIS A 16 3.46 8.53 10.00
N GLY A 17 4.32 8.46 11.04
CA GLY A 17 4.02 7.75 12.29
C GLY A 17 2.72 8.17 12.96
N ALA A 18 2.42 9.48 12.97
CA ALA A 18 1.20 10.00 13.59
C ALA A 18 -0.12 9.44 13.01
N MET A 19 -0.13 9.08 11.72
CA MET A 19 -1.31 8.51 11.05
C MET A 19 -1.37 7.00 11.14
N MET A 20 -0.26 6.32 11.42
CA MET A 20 -0.16 4.87 11.36
C MET A 20 -1.11 4.16 12.32
N ALA A 21 -1.27 4.67 13.54
CA ALA A 21 -2.21 4.10 14.51
C ALA A 21 -3.65 4.08 13.96
N LYS A 22 -4.07 5.17 13.29
CA LYS A 22 -5.39 5.28 12.67
C LYS A 22 -5.53 4.33 11.48
N VAL A 23 -4.49 4.22 10.65
CA VAL A 23 -4.49 3.31 9.50
C VAL A 23 -4.62 1.86 9.96
N LEU A 24 -3.82 1.44 10.93
CA LEU A 24 -3.87 0.08 11.49
C LEU A 24 -5.21 -0.23 12.16
N ALA A 25 -5.79 0.73 12.89
CA ALA A 25 -7.11 0.56 13.50
C ALA A 25 -8.23 0.36 12.46
N ARG A 26 -8.16 1.08 11.33
CA ARG A 26 -9.11 0.89 10.21
C ARG A 26 -8.90 -0.43 9.47
N LEU A 27 -7.67 -0.94 9.43
CA LEU A 27 -7.32 -2.22 8.80
C LEU A 27 -7.71 -3.43 9.66
N ALA A 28 -7.75 -3.28 10.98
CA ALA A 28 -7.99 -4.37 11.93
C ALA A 28 -9.23 -5.23 11.62
N PRO A 29 -10.39 -4.67 11.20
CA PRO A 29 -11.57 -5.47 10.85
C PRO A 29 -11.37 -6.46 9.70
N ASN A 30 -10.38 -6.23 8.82
CA ASN A 30 -10.07 -7.12 7.70
C ASN A 30 -9.35 -8.41 8.15
N GLY A 31 -8.78 -8.45 9.37
CA GLY A 31 -8.09 -9.62 9.92
C GLY A 31 -6.84 -10.05 9.16
N LEU A 32 -6.24 -9.14 8.36
CA LEU A 32 -5.09 -9.45 7.51
C LEU A 32 -3.77 -9.16 8.24
N PRO A 33 -2.74 -9.99 8.06
CA PRO A 33 -1.37 -9.64 8.44
C PRO A 33 -0.92 -8.37 7.71
N CYS A 34 -0.26 -7.47 8.44
CA CYS A 34 0.23 -6.21 7.92
C CYS A 34 1.75 -6.14 7.97
N PHE A 35 2.37 -5.83 6.85
CA PHE A 35 3.79 -5.51 6.74
C PHE A 35 3.94 -4.00 6.62
N VAL A 36 4.57 -3.39 7.60
CA VAL A 36 4.91 -1.96 7.59
C VAL A 36 6.39 -1.83 7.25
N VAL A 37 6.70 -1.12 6.18
CA VAL A 37 8.09 -0.85 5.78
C VAL A 37 8.43 0.59 6.11
N ASP A 38 9.25 0.78 7.13
CA ASP A 38 9.81 2.07 7.52
C ASP A 38 10.99 2.40 6.60
N ASP A 39 10.82 3.36 5.72
CA ASP A 39 11.79 3.79 4.73
C ASP A 39 12.77 4.82 5.33
N GLY A 40 13.46 4.45 6.41
CA GLY A 40 14.45 5.30 7.04
C GLY A 40 13.86 6.56 7.69
N SER A 41 12.70 6.46 8.34
CA SER A 41 12.06 7.59 9.02
C SER A 41 12.88 8.13 10.20
N GLU A 42 12.57 9.36 10.58
CA GLU A 42 13.10 10.02 11.77
C GLU A 42 12.74 9.28 13.06
N GLU A 43 13.50 9.52 14.11
CA GLU A 43 13.43 8.81 15.38
C GLU A 43 12.02 8.80 16.02
N SER A 44 11.28 9.91 15.93
CA SER A 44 9.91 10.00 16.47
C SER A 44 8.92 9.05 15.78
N THR A 45 9.01 8.93 14.45
CA THR A 45 8.22 8.00 13.67
C THR A 45 8.66 6.56 13.96
N ARG A 46 9.95 6.30 14.02
CA ARG A 46 10.52 5.01 14.35
C ARG A 46 9.96 4.46 15.66
N GLN A 47 10.07 5.22 16.74
CA GLN A 47 9.56 4.82 18.06
C GLN A 47 8.06 4.53 18.03
N THR A 48 7.30 5.34 17.28
CA THR A 48 5.87 5.12 17.09
C THR A 48 5.60 3.80 16.39
N LEU A 49 6.31 3.50 15.31
CA LEU A 49 6.13 2.26 14.55
C LEU A 49 6.55 1.03 15.36
N GLU A 50 7.64 1.10 16.11
CA GLU A 50 8.11 0.04 17.02
C GLU A 50 7.05 -0.24 18.11
N ALA A 51 6.51 0.80 18.74
CA ALA A 51 5.47 0.66 19.75
C ALA A 51 4.19 0.05 19.17
N LEU A 52 3.77 0.48 17.97
CA LEU A 52 2.58 -0.08 17.30
C LEU A 52 2.79 -1.56 16.92
N ALA A 53 3.96 -1.93 16.41
CA ALA A 53 4.26 -3.32 16.10
C ALA A 53 4.29 -4.20 17.34
N ALA A 54 4.83 -3.71 18.46
CA ALA A 54 4.85 -4.44 19.72
C ALA A 54 3.44 -4.68 20.31
N GLN A 55 2.50 -3.76 20.06
CA GLN A 55 1.12 -3.84 20.55
C GLN A 55 0.19 -4.65 19.65
N ASN A 56 0.59 -4.92 18.40
CA ASN A 56 -0.25 -5.54 17.37
C ASN A 56 0.46 -6.77 16.78
N SER A 57 0.14 -7.97 17.27
CA SER A 57 0.79 -9.23 16.85
C SER A 57 0.65 -9.56 15.36
N HIS A 58 -0.30 -8.93 14.65
CA HIS A 58 -0.49 -9.09 13.21
C HIS A 58 0.34 -8.10 12.37
N VAL A 59 1.10 -7.21 13.02
CA VAL A 59 1.96 -6.21 12.36
C VAL A 59 3.41 -6.68 12.38
N THR A 60 4.00 -6.77 11.21
CA THR A 60 5.45 -7.01 11.01
C THR A 60 6.09 -5.70 10.56
N LEU A 61 6.99 -5.16 11.38
CA LEU A 61 7.76 -3.97 11.03
C LEU A 61 9.07 -4.36 10.35
N ILE A 62 9.32 -3.79 9.19
CA ILE A 62 10.58 -3.88 8.46
C ILE A 62 11.17 -2.47 8.41
N ARG A 63 12.48 -2.36 8.69
CA ARG A 63 13.16 -1.08 8.67
C ARG A 63 14.26 -1.07 7.64
N LEU A 64 14.26 -0.05 6.81
CA LEU A 64 15.39 0.27 5.94
C LEU A 64 16.37 1.18 6.68
N PRO A 65 17.68 1.05 6.42
CA PRO A 65 18.69 1.84 7.13
C PRO A 65 18.62 3.34 6.81
N GLU A 66 18.15 3.69 5.62
CA GLU A 66 18.02 5.05 5.12
C GLU A 66 16.83 5.16 4.16
N ASN A 67 16.40 6.38 3.86
CA ASN A 67 15.35 6.63 2.88
C ASN A 67 15.84 6.27 1.48
N ALA A 68 15.25 5.21 0.92
CA ALA A 68 15.51 4.74 -0.44
C ALA A 68 14.36 5.06 -1.42
N GLY A 69 13.30 5.69 -0.91
CA GLY A 69 12.10 6.08 -1.65
C GLY A 69 11.00 5.00 -1.66
N LYS A 70 9.76 5.47 -1.85
CA LYS A 70 8.54 4.61 -1.78
C LYS A 70 8.66 3.33 -2.63
N GLY A 71 9.22 3.44 -3.84
CA GLY A 71 9.38 2.29 -4.73
C GLY A 71 10.27 1.21 -4.12
N ALA A 72 11.42 1.58 -3.55
CA ALA A 72 12.33 0.66 -2.87
C ALA A 72 11.65 0.03 -1.65
N ALA A 73 10.98 0.83 -0.82
CA ALA A 73 10.22 0.33 0.34
C ALA A 73 9.16 -0.71 -0.07
N VAL A 74 8.43 -0.46 -1.17
CA VAL A 74 7.45 -1.41 -1.70
C VAL A 74 8.12 -2.71 -2.16
N ILE A 75 9.22 -2.64 -2.89
CA ILE A 75 9.95 -3.84 -3.35
C ILE A 75 10.42 -4.67 -2.16
N HIS A 76 11.08 -4.07 -1.17
CA HIS A 76 11.51 -4.76 0.05
C HIS A 76 10.34 -5.41 0.80
N GLY A 77 9.21 -4.71 0.88
CA GLY A 77 7.99 -5.23 1.48
C GLY A 77 7.41 -6.42 0.72
N LEU A 78 7.32 -6.35 -0.61
CA LEU A 78 6.84 -7.45 -1.45
C LEU A 78 7.72 -8.70 -1.32
N GLU A 79 9.03 -8.54 -1.30
CA GLU A 79 9.97 -9.64 -1.05
C GLU A 79 9.75 -10.28 0.32
N ALA A 80 9.56 -9.47 1.36
CA ALA A 80 9.30 -9.97 2.70
C ALA A 80 7.96 -10.72 2.79
N CYS A 81 6.89 -10.18 2.18
CA CYS A 81 5.61 -10.87 2.08
C CYS A 81 5.73 -12.20 1.36
N SER A 82 6.46 -12.24 0.24
CA SER A 82 6.72 -13.47 -0.52
C SER A 82 7.51 -14.50 0.29
N ARG A 83 8.57 -14.10 0.98
CA ARG A 83 9.36 -14.99 1.86
C ARG A 83 8.52 -15.55 3.02
N ALA A 84 7.54 -14.78 3.51
CA ALA A 84 6.60 -15.24 4.54
C ALA A 84 5.48 -16.14 3.98
N GLY A 85 5.48 -16.42 2.67
CA GLY A 85 4.54 -17.32 2.00
C GLY A 85 3.18 -16.68 1.68
N PHE A 86 3.07 -15.35 1.68
CA PHE A 86 1.89 -14.67 1.18
C PHE A 86 1.90 -14.65 -0.34
N THR A 87 0.71 -14.80 -0.93
CA THR A 87 0.54 -14.92 -2.39
C THR A 87 -0.03 -13.68 -3.03
N HIS A 88 -0.71 -12.84 -2.23
CA HIS A 88 -1.34 -11.60 -2.69
C HIS A 88 -1.07 -10.49 -1.69
N VAL A 89 -0.81 -9.30 -2.20
CA VAL A 89 -0.48 -8.13 -1.38
C VAL A 89 -1.41 -6.98 -1.74
N VAL A 90 -2.06 -6.39 -0.74
CA VAL A 90 -2.79 -5.13 -0.87
C VAL A 90 -1.89 -4.01 -0.38
N GLN A 91 -1.46 -3.13 -1.27
CA GLN A 91 -0.72 -1.94 -0.87
C GLN A 91 -1.66 -0.84 -0.38
N VAL A 92 -1.36 -0.29 0.79
CA VAL A 92 -2.08 0.83 1.41
C VAL A 92 -1.07 1.91 1.77
N ASP A 93 -1.36 3.17 1.48
CA ASP A 93 -0.47 4.26 1.84
C ASP A 93 -0.65 4.69 3.32
N ALA A 94 0.45 5.13 3.94
CA ALA A 94 0.49 5.51 5.36
C ALA A 94 -0.24 6.84 5.67
N ASP A 95 -0.69 7.59 4.65
CA ASP A 95 -1.38 8.87 4.79
C ASP A 95 -2.86 8.75 5.20
N GLY A 96 -3.41 7.53 5.17
CA GLY A 96 -4.78 7.22 5.57
C GLY A 96 -5.85 7.67 4.57
N GLN A 97 -5.49 8.08 3.36
CA GLN A 97 -6.42 8.55 2.34
C GLN A 97 -7.10 7.42 1.55
N HIS A 98 -6.57 6.19 1.64
CA HIS A 98 -7.16 5.06 0.95
C HIS A 98 -8.51 4.63 1.52
N ALA A 99 -9.43 4.23 0.64
CA ALA A 99 -10.71 3.59 1.01
C ALA A 99 -10.44 2.14 1.45
N ILE A 100 -10.07 1.98 2.72
CA ILE A 100 -9.74 0.67 3.32
C ILE A 100 -10.96 -0.27 3.28
N GLU A 101 -12.14 0.28 3.26
CA GLU A 101 -13.42 -0.39 3.17
C GLU A 101 -13.59 -1.18 1.86
N ASP A 102 -12.84 -0.84 0.81
CA ASP A 102 -12.84 -1.53 -0.48
C ASP A 102 -11.95 -2.78 -0.52
N ILE A 103 -11.10 -3.00 0.48
CA ILE A 103 -10.18 -4.14 0.53
C ILE A 103 -10.89 -5.48 0.34
N PRO A 104 -12.04 -5.79 0.97
CA PRO A 104 -12.73 -7.05 0.74
C PRO A 104 -13.14 -7.25 -0.73
N ALA A 105 -13.58 -6.19 -1.41
CA ALA A 105 -13.95 -6.25 -2.83
C ALA A 105 -12.72 -6.49 -3.73
N LEU A 106 -11.59 -5.81 -3.44
CA LEU A 106 -10.33 -6.02 -4.15
C LEU A 106 -9.81 -7.44 -3.96
N LEU A 107 -9.89 -8.00 -2.76
CA LEU A 107 -9.49 -9.38 -2.48
C LEU A 107 -10.39 -10.40 -3.19
N ALA A 108 -11.70 -10.15 -3.26
CA ALA A 108 -12.62 -11.01 -4.01
C ALA A 108 -12.31 -11.02 -5.51
N LEU A 109 -11.88 -9.89 -6.07
CA LEU A 109 -11.42 -9.79 -7.46
C LEU A 109 -10.08 -10.53 -7.64
N ALA A 110 -9.12 -10.34 -6.74
CA ALA A 110 -7.82 -11.00 -6.79
C ALA A 110 -7.94 -12.53 -6.70
N ALA A 111 -8.86 -13.04 -5.89
CA ALA A 111 -9.12 -14.48 -5.80
C ALA A 111 -9.65 -15.07 -7.12
N ARG A 112 -10.40 -14.29 -7.90
CA ARG A 112 -10.92 -14.70 -9.23
C ARG A 112 -9.89 -14.54 -10.33
N HIS A 113 -8.94 -13.63 -10.17
CA HIS A 113 -7.90 -13.29 -11.14
C HIS A 113 -6.51 -13.30 -10.50
N PRO A 114 -5.99 -14.49 -10.07
CA PRO A 114 -4.84 -14.59 -9.18
C PRO A 114 -3.51 -14.10 -9.79
N THR A 115 -3.45 -13.87 -11.09
CA THR A 115 -2.27 -13.36 -11.79
C THR A 115 -2.43 -11.91 -12.26
N ALA A 116 -3.58 -11.28 -11.96
CA ALA A 116 -3.85 -9.91 -12.39
C ALA A 116 -3.38 -8.89 -11.34
N LEU A 117 -2.92 -7.75 -11.82
CA LEU A 117 -2.80 -6.55 -11.00
C LEU A 117 -4.16 -5.89 -10.87
N ILE A 118 -4.68 -5.82 -9.65
CA ILE A 118 -5.94 -5.14 -9.35
C ILE A 118 -5.63 -3.72 -8.87
N SER A 119 -6.12 -2.73 -9.60
CA SER A 119 -5.92 -1.32 -9.23
C SER A 119 -7.26 -0.65 -8.92
N GLY A 120 -7.36 0.00 -7.77
CA GLY A 120 -8.45 0.89 -7.44
C GLY A 120 -8.34 2.19 -8.24
N GLN A 121 -9.44 2.64 -8.84
CA GLN A 121 -9.50 3.96 -9.47
C GLN A 121 -10.22 4.92 -8.52
N PRO A 122 -9.63 6.08 -8.19
CA PRO A 122 -10.32 7.07 -7.39
C PRO A 122 -11.53 7.62 -8.16
N ILE A 123 -12.70 7.56 -7.53
CA ILE A 123 -13.90 8.23 -8.04
C ILE A 123 -13.82 9.68 -7.54
N TYR A 124 -13.70 10.59 -8.47
CA TYR A 124 -13.64 12.01 -8.17
C TYR A 124 -15.05 12.62 -8.24
N ASP A 125 -15.44 13.32 -7.20
CA ASP A 125 -16.63 14.16 -7.18
C ASP A 125 -16.33 15.60 -7.68
N GLU A 126 -17.35 16.43 -7.79
CA GLU A 126 -17.23 17.80 -8.30
C GLU A 126 -16.44 18.76 -7.36
N SER A 127 -16.05 18.31 -6.16
CA SER A 127 -15.34 19.12 -5.16
C SER A 127 -13.84 19.22 -5.39
N ILE A 128 -13.28 18.50 -6.39
CA ILE A 128 -11.85 18.41 -6.61
C ILE A 128 -11.28 19.66 -7.28
N PRO A 129 -10.19 20.25 -6.74
CA PRO A 129 -9.51 21.35 -7.38
C PRO A 129 -9.06 21.01 -8.79
N ARG A 130 -9.36 21.86 -9.75
CA ARG A 130 -8.98 21.69 -11.18
C ARG A 130 -7.48 21.44 -11.37
N SER A 131 -6.63 21.99 -10.51
CA SER A 131 -5.18 21.76 -10.53
C SER A 131 -4.81 20.27 -10.40
N ARG A 132 -5.56 19.49 -9.62
CA ARG A 132 -5.35 18.04 -9.44
C ARG A 132 -5.71 17.27 -10.71
N LEU A 133 -6.75 17.69 -11.41
CA LEU A 133 -7.14 17.12 -12.71
C LEU A 133 -6.08 17.39 -13.79
N TYR A 134 -5.51 18.59 -13.82
CA TYR A 134 -4.44 18.94 -14.75
C TYR A 134 -3.15 18.14 -14.47
N GLY A 135 -2.77 17.99 -13.19
CA GLY A 135 -1.61 17.19 -12.81
C GLY A 135 -1.75 15.73 -13.27
N ARG A 136 -2.94 15.13 -13.08
CA ARG A 136 -3.24 13.79 -13.56
C ARG A 136 -3.17 13.68 -15.08
N TRP A 137 -3.73 14.65 -15.81
CA TRP A 137 -3.69 14.68 -17.28
C TRP A 137 -2.24 14.71 -17.80
N ILE A 138 -1.39 15.55 -17.19
CA ILE A 138 0.05 15.59 -17.50
C ILE A 138 0.71 14.23 -17.25
N THR A 139 0.42 13.59 -16.12
CA THR A 139 0.96 12.25 -15.80
C THR A 139 0.50 11.22 -16.82
N HIS A 140 -0.77 11.22 -17.22
CA HIS A 140 -1.28 10.29 -18.23
C HIS A 140 -0.61 10.49 -19.60
N VAL A 141 -0.43 11.74 -20.02
CA VAL A 141 0.28 12.06 -21.26
C VAL A 141 1.73 11.59 -21.19
N TRP A 142 2.40 11.80 -20.04
CA TRP A 142 3.77 11.38 -19.85
C TRP A 142 3.92 9.85 -19.88
N VAL A 143 3.08 9.13 -19.15
CA VAL A 143 3.05 7.66 -19.18
C VAL A 143 2.75 7.14 -20.58
N TRP A 144 1.84 7.80 -21.31
CA TRP A 144 1.56 7.45 -22.69
C TRP A 144 2.79 7.63 -23.60
N ILE A 145 3.55 8.73 -23.44
CA ILE A 145 4.79 8.95 -24.18
C ILE A 145 5.83 7.90 -23.86
N GLU A 146 6.01 7.55 -22.58
CA GLU A 146 7.01 6.55 -22.14
C GLU A 146 6.65 5.12 -22.54
N THR A 147 5.39 4.76 -22.49
CA THR A 147 4.94 3.37 -22.75
C THR A 147 4.48 3.14 -24.18
N LEU A 148 4.30 4.20 -24.98
CA LEU A 148 3.69 4.16 -26.32
C LEU A 148 2.34 3.40 -26.33
N SER A 149 1.65 3.35 -25.21
CA SER A 149 0.43 2.58 -25.00
C SER A 149 -0.77 3.48 -24.79
N LEU A 150 -1.73 3.41 -25.71
CA LEU A 150 -3.04 4.08 -25.64
C LEU A 150 -4.04 3.38 -24.69
N GLN A 151 -3.68 2.25 -24.09
CA GLN A 151 -4.60 1.38 -23.34
C GLN A 151 -4.62 1.60 -21.81
N LEU A 152 -3.83 2.51 -21.29
CA LEU A 152 -3.92 2.90 -19.88
C LEU A 152 -5.05 3.94 -19.73
N LYS A 153 -6.24 3.46 -19.40
CA LYS A 153 -7.38 4.30 -19.01
C LYS A 153 -7.31 4.66 -17.54
#